data_7bb1112bba4cc8bc79c1dda4bff403b3
#
_entry.id   7bb1112bba4cc8bc79c1dda4bff403b3
#
_cell.length_a   1.000
_cell.length_b   1.000
_cell.length_c   1.000
_cell.angle_alpha   90.00
_cell.angle_beta   90.00
_cell.angle_gamma   90.00
#
_symmetry.space_group_name_H-M   'P 1'
#
loop_
_entity.id
_entity.type
_entity.pdbx_description
1 polymer ?
#
loop_
_entity_poly.entity_id
_entity_poly.type
_entity_poly.pdbx_seq_one_letter_code
_entity_poly.pdbx_strand_id
1 'polypeptide(L)'
;MNNSRRLVLILSAISGLLSFVLIFFVFNMMKQKESKPMEEIAAVPQVSATEAAGQMLIRLAVIEVYPEYLQSYLDAASTVGGESVAKEPGVVCIFPMQMKNEPNQVRIIEIYRNQEAYQSHLQTEHFLTYKNGTLHMVKSLDLQEMRPMHPEAMPLIFNKFFAE
;
A
#
# COMPACT_ATOMS: atom_id res chain seq x y z
N MET A 1 -78.49 -6.40 11.32
CA MET A 1 -77.05 -6.00 11.47
C MET A 1 -76.84 -4.85 10.49
N ASN A 2 -76.52 -3.67 10.99
CA ASN A 2 -76.64 -2.43 10.25
C ASN A 2 -75.45 -2.30 9.23
N ASN A 3 -75.69 -1.83 8.04
CA ASN A 3 -74.71 -1.73 6.94
C ASN A 3 -73.41 -1.04 7.35
N SER A 4 -73.46 -0.10 8.28
CA SER A 4 -72.27 0.60 8.85
C SER A 4 -71.32 -0.32 9.60
N ARG A 5 -71.82 -1.35 10.31
CA ARG A 5 -71.00 -2.33 11.03
C ARG A 5 -70.32 -3.33 10.08
N ARG A 6 -70.94 -3.65 8.96
CA ARG A 6 -70.34 -4.49 7.91
C ARG A 6 -69.20 -3.72 7.19
N LEU A 7 -69.38 -2.43 6.94
CA LEU A 7 -68.33 -1.59 6.28
C LEU A 7 -67.08 -1.42 7.17
N VAL A 8 -67.26 -1.21 8.47
CA VAL A 8 -66.13 -1.09 9.42
C VAL A 8 -65.35 -2.41 9.55
N LEU A 9 -66.06 -3.57 9.58
CA LEU A 9 -65.36 -4.87 9.63
C LEU A 9 -64.60 -5.19 8.32
N ILE A 10 -65.08 -4.79 7.16
CA ILE A 10 -64.39 -4.99 5.87
C ILE A 10 -63.17 -4.07 5.81
N LEU A 11 -63.25 -2.81 6.21
CA LEU A 11 -62.14 -1.88 6.23
C LEU A 11 -61.03 -2.30 7.21
N SER A 12 -61.40 -2.85 8.39
CA SER A 12 -60.36 -3.35 9.34
C SER A 12 -59.67 -4.63 8.86
N ALA A 13 -60.39 -5.51 8.14
CA ALA A 13 -59.79 -6.70 7.53
C ALA A 13 -58.83 -6.37 6.39
N ILE A 14 -59.14 -5.37 5.56
CA ILE A 14 -58.29 -4.92 4.47
C ILE A 14 -57.02 -4.22 5.02
N SER A 15 -57.17 -3.42 6.09
CA SER A 15 -56.02 -2.76 6.75
C SER A 15 -55.05 -3.79 7.36
N GLY A 16 -55.56 -4.85 7.99
CA GLY A 16 -54.75 -5.95 8.53
C GLY A 16 -54.01 -6.73 7.45
N LEU A 17 -54.66 -6.98 6.29
CA LEU A 17 -54.04 -7.71 5.18
C LEU A 17 -52.91 -6.91 4.52
N LEU A 18 -53.12 -5.61 4.35
CA LEU A 18 -52.06 -4.71 3.82
C LEU A 18 -50.84 -4.64 4.75
N SER A 19 -51.06 -4.60 6.06
CA SER A 19 -49.94 -4.59 7.03
C SER A 19 -49.16 -5.90 7.01
N PHE A 20 -49.84 -7.06 6.87
CA PHE A 20 -49.17 -8.35 6.75
C PHE A 20 -48.38 -8.49 5.45
N VAL A 21 -48.88 -8.00 4.34
CA VAL A 21 -48.17 -8.02 3.04
C VAL A 21 -46.97 -7.11 3.09
N LEU A 22 -47.07 -5.92 3.70
CA LEU A 22 -45.97 -5.00 3.85
C LEU A 22 -44.85 -5.57 4.73
N ILE A 23 -45.21 -6.17 5.88
CA ILE A 23 -44.26 -6.82 6.79
C ILE A 23 -43.57 -8.01 6.10
N PHE A 24 -44.34 -8.83 5.37
CA PHE A 24 -43.75 -9.95 4.61
C PHE A 24 -42.84 -9.50 3.49
N PHE A 25 -43.17 -8.40 2.81
CA PHE A 25 -42.32 -7.82 1.75
C PHE A 25 -41.03 -7.21 2.32
N VAL A 26 -41.13 -6.48 3.44
CA VAL A 26 -39.95 -5.94 4.15
C VAL A 26 -39.07 -7.07 4.69
N PHE A 27 -39.66 -8.12 5.26
CA PHE A 27 -38.90 -9.28 5.76
C PHE A 27 -38.21 -10.06 4.64
N ASN A 28 -38.85 -10.21 3.48
CA ASN A 28 -38.17 -10.79 2.30
C ASN A 28 -37.09 -9.90 1.71
N MET A 29 -37.28 -8.58 1.70
CA MET A 29 -36.21 -7.64 1.30
C MET A 29 -35.02 -7.67 2.25
N MET A 30 -35.28 -7.80 3.56
CA MET A 30 -34.20 -7.95 4.55
C MET A 30 -33.47 -9.28 4.39
N LYS A 31 -34.20 -10.36 4.09
CA LYS A 31 -33.61 -11.69 3.84
C LYS A 31 -32.81 -11.76 2.54
N GLN A 32 -33.15 -10.97 1.51
CA GLN A 32 -32.36 -10.84 0.28
C GLN A 32 -31.08 -10.03 0.48
N LYS A 33 -30.98 -9.23 1.55
CA LYS A 33 -29.80 -8.46 1.87
C LYS A 33 -28.71 -9.29 2.59
N GLU A 34 -29.06 -10.46 3.12
CA GLU A 34 -28.19 -11.36 3.88
C GLU A 34 -27.58 -12.52 3.06
N SER A 35 -27.91 -12.64 1.79
CA SER A 35 -27.35 -13.71 0.96
C SER A 35 -26.92 -13.21 -0.43
N LYS A 36 -26.08 -12.15 -0.47
CA LYS A 36 -25.07 -12.14 -1.52
C LYS A 36 -24.00 -13.13 -1.07
N PRO A 37 -23.73 -14.20 -1.82
CA PRO A 37 -22.50 -14.92 -1.67
C PRO A 37 -21.42 -13.84 -1.80
N MET A 38 -20.50 -13.79 -0.85
CA MET A 38 -19.26 -13.07 -0.98
C MET A 38 -18.69 -13.53 -2.32
N GLU A 39 -18.79 -12.69 -3.33
CA GLU A 39 -18.23 -12.90 -4.65
C GLU A 39 -16.81 -13.36 -4.36
N GLU A 40 -16.52 -14.58 -4.74
CA GLU A 40 -15.23 -15.21 -4.62
C GLU A 40 -14.24 -14.16 -5.13
N ILE A 41 -13.56 -13.47 -4.21
CA ILE A 41 -12.50 -12.54 -4.54
C ILE A 41 -11.56 -13.45 -5.30
N ALA A 42 -11.53 -13.30 -6.61
CA ALA A 42 -10.68 -14.08 -7.50
C ALA A 42 -9.33 -14.13 -6.81
N ALA A 43 -8.92 -15.31 -6.37
CA ALA A 43 -7.72 -15.50 -5.57
C ALA A 43 -6.60 -14.82 -6.34
N VAL A 44 -6.15 -13.68 -5.84
CA VAL A 44 -4.95 -13.03 -6.36
C VAL A 44 -3.91 -14.14 -6.35
N PRO A 45 -3.31 -14.49 -7.50
CA PRO A 45 -2.37 -15.58 -7.56
C PRO A 45 -1.36 -15.35 -6.44
N GLN A 46 -1.33 -16.24 -5.46
CA GLN A 46 -0.37 -16.16 -4.36
C GLN A 46 0.98 -16.55 -4.96
N VAL A 47 1.68 -15.55 -5.50
CA VAL A 47 3.06 -15.68 -5.92
C VAL A 47 3.83 -16.15 -4.69
N SER A 48 4.57 -17.25 -4.82
CA SER A 48 5.37 -17.76 -3.71
C SER A 48 6.37 -16.68 -3.27
N ALA A 49 6.72 -16.65 -1.97
CA ALA A 49 7.69 -15.68 -1.46
C ALA A 49 9.02 -15.70 -2.24
N THR A 50 9.43 -16.88 -2.70
CA THR A 50 10.63 -17.09 -3.55
C THR A 50 10.47 -16.46 -4.94
N GLU A 51 9.30 -16.60 -5.55
CA GLU A 51 9.01 -16.04 -6.87
C GLU A 51 8.87 -14.51 -6.79
N ALA A 52 8.18 -14.01 -5.77
CA ALA A 52 8.10 -12.58 -5.49
C ALA A 52 9.48 -11.97 -5.24
N ALA A 53 10.34 -12.66 -4.49
CA ALA A 53 11.71 -12.23 -4.23
C ALA A 53 12.60 -12.28 -5.48
N GLY A 54 12.31 -13.19 -6.42
CA GLY A 54 13.02 -13.27 -7.72
C GLY A 54 12.70 -12.12 -8.67
N GLN A 55 11.60 -11.40 -8.46
CA GLN A 55 11.19 -10.26 -9.27
C GLN A 55 11.67 -8.91 -8.71
N MET A 56 12.22 -8.90 -7.49
CA MET A 56 12.67 -7.65 -6.87
C MET A 56 13.76 -6.96 -7.68
N LEU A 57 13.60 -5.65 -7.85
CA LEU A 57 14.69 -4.78 -8.28
C LEU A 57 15.42 -4.29 -7.04
N ILE A 58 16.70 -4.56 -6.96
CA ILE A 58 17.56 -4.14 -5.84
C ILE A 58 18.67 -3.27 -6.37
N ARG A 59 18.88 -2.13 -5.73
CA ARG A 59 19.95 -1.18 -6.05
C ARG A 59 20.71 -0.74 -4.83
N LEU A 60 21.99 -0.47 -5.03
CA LEU A 60 22.83 0.27 -4.11
C LEU A 60 23.23 1.58 -4.78
N ALA A 61 22.71 2.70 -4.28
CA ALA A 61 23.18 4.01 -4.68
C ALA A 61 24.44 4.36 -3.89
N VAL A 62 25.52 4.61 -4.60
CA VAL A 62 26.81 5.06 -4.08
C VAL A 62 26.94 6.54 -4.42
N ILE A 63 26.90 7.40 -3.40
CA ILE A 63 26.75 8.83 -3.59
C ILE A 63 27.88 9.55 -2.86
N GLU A 64 28.52 10.51 -3.53
CA GLU A 64 29.38 11.49 -2.91
C GLU A 64 28.70 12.86 -2.95
N VAL A 65 28.58 13.49 -1.79
CA VAL A 65 27.93 14.79 -1.61
C VAL A 65 29.00 15.87 -1.43
N TYR A 66 28.79 17.05 -2.00
CA TYR A 66 29.65 18.19 -1.71
C TYR A 66 29.54 18.56 -0.22
N PRO A 67 30.66 18.80 0.49
CA PRO A 67 30.68 19.02 1.94
C PRO A 67 29.74 20.13 2.41
N GLU A 68 29.64 21.19 1.65
CA GLU A 68 28.80 22.37 1.96
C GLU A 68 27.30 22.06 1.94
N TYR A 69 26.86 20.99 1.26
CA TYR A 69 25.45 20.58 1.17
C TYR A 69 25.12 19.36 2.02
N LEU A 70 26.09 18.81 2.75
CA LEU A 70 25.95 17.50 3.40
C LEU A 70 24.68 17.41 4.25
N GLN A 71 24.45 18.33 5.18
CA GLN A 71 23.30 18.28 6.07
C GLN A 71 21.98 18.37 5.29
N SER A 72 21.87 19.31 4.37
CA SER A 72 20.67 19.48 3.53
C SER A 72 20.37 18.24 2.68
N TYR A 73 21.42 17.58 2.19
CA TYR A 73 21.28 16.34 1.45
C TYR A 73 20.78 15.18 2.34
N LEU A 74 21.37 15.03 3.54
CA LEU A 74 20.98 13.98 4.48
C LEU A 74 19.50 14.12 4.91
N ASP A 75 19.06 15.35 5.16
CA ASP A 75 17.67 15.65 5.52
C ASP A 75 16.72 15.30 4.36
N ALA A 76 17.07 15.71 3.15
CA ALA A 76 16.27 15.42 1.95
C ALA A 76 16.20 13.92 1.66
N ALA A 77 17.33 13.19 1.74
CA ALA A 77 17.40 11.76 1.50
C ALA A 77 16.60 10.97 2.55
N SER A 78 16.68 11.37 3.83
CA SER A 78 15.90 10.76 4.91
C SER A 78 14.40 10.97 4.72
N THR A 79 14.00 12.18 4.32
CA THR A 79 12.60 12.53 4.07
C THR A 79 12.03 11.69 2.93
N VAL A 80 12.68 11.69 1.75
CA VAL A 80 12.17 10.93 0.60
C VAL A 80 12.16 9.43 0.87
N GLY A 81 13.17 8.89 1.56
CA GLY A 81 13.20 7.48 1.93
C GLY A 81 12.02 7.08 2.80
N GLY A 82 11.72 7.87 3.84
CA GLY A 82 10.57 7.65 4.72
C GLY A 82 9.23 7.77 3.99
N GLU A 83 9.06 8.79 3.15
CA GLU A 83 7.84 8.99 2.36
C GLU A 83 7.59 7.86 1.37
N SER A 84 8.63 7.42 0.65
CA SER A 84 8.53 6.35 -0.33
C SER A 84 8.10 5.04 0.30
N VAL A 85 8.73 4.65 1.42
CA VAL A 85 8.36 3.42 2.13
C VAL A 85 6.94 3.50 2.70
N ALA A 86 6.54 4.69 3.19
CA ALA A 86 5.21 4.85 3.80
C ALA A 86 4.06 4.95 2.78
N LYS A 87 4.29 5.51 1.61
CA LYS A 87 3.24 5.87 0.64
C LYS A 87 3.17 4.94 -0.57
N GLU A 88 4.28 4.27 -0.92
CA GLU A 88 4.38 3.49 -2.15
C GLU A 88 4.33 1.98 -1.87
N PRO A 89 3.24 1.27 -2.21
CA PRO A 89 3.11 -0.17 -1.93
C PRO A 89 4.17 -1.04 -2.61
N GLY A 90 4.78 -0.53 -3.68
CA GLY A 90 5.84 -1.22 -4.43
C GLY A 90 7.25 -0.99 -3.89
N VAL A 91 7.44 -0.03 -3.00
CA VAL A 91 8.72 0.25 -2.35
C VAL A 91 8.85 -0.59 -1.10
N VAL A 92 9.74 -1.56 -1.11
CA VAL A 92 10.00 -2.46 0.02
C VAL A 92 10.97 -1.82 1.00
N CYS A 93 11.99 -1.13 0.47
CA CYS A 93 13.03 -0.50 1.27
C CYS A 93 13.65 0.67 0.50
N ILE A 94 13.76 1.82 1.13
CA ILE A 94 14.70 2.88 0.79
C ILE A 94 15.36 3.28 2.09
N PHE A 95 16.64 2.91 2.24
CA PHE A 95 17.37 3.07 3.49
C PHE A 95 18.67 3.84 3.27
N PRO A 96 18.64 5.17 3.46
CA PRO A 96 19.84 6.01 3.38
C PRO A 96 20.77 5.78 4.58
N MET A 97 22.06 5.67 4.31
CA MET A 97 23.10 5.49 5.30
C MET A 97 24.29 6.38 4.99
N GLN A 98 24.89 6.96 6.02
CA GLN A 98 26.11 7.76 5.93
C GLN A 98 27.30 6.93 6.41
N MET A 99 28.43 7.01 5.71
CA MET A 99 29.64 6.36 6.16
C MET A 99 30.24 7.10 7.37
N LYS A 100 30.57 6.37 8.45
CA LYS A 100 31.06 6.97 9.70
C LYS A 100 32.38 7.70 9.55
N ASN A 101 33.31 7.15 8.75
CA ASN A 101 34.65 7.69 8.58
C ASN A 101 34.80 8.66 7.39
N GLU A 102 33.80 8.66 6.51
CA GLU A 102 33.74 9.48 5.32
C GLU A 102 32.36 10.11 5.18
N PRO A 103 32.05 11.18 5.96
CA PRO A 103 30.70 11.70 6.09
C PRO A 103 30.03 12.13 4.77
N ASN A 104 30.83 12.52 3.78
CA ASN A 104 30.33 12.91 2.46
C ASN A 104 29.92 11.72 1.58
N GLN A 105 30.22 10.51 2.03
CA GLN A 105 29.87 9.28 1.35
C GLN A 105 28.54 8.74 1.89
N VAL A 106 27.54 8.69 1.05
CA VAL A 106 26.20 8.16 1.35
C VAL A 106 25.96 6.88 0.56
N ARG A 107 25.27 5.95 1.16
CA ARG A 107 24.83 4.70 0.54
C ARG A 107 23.34 4.58 0.76
N ILE A 108 22.59 4.27 -0.30
CA ILE A 108 21.15 4.02 -0.18
C ILE A 108 20.87 2.60 -0.69
N ILE A 109 20.34 1.77 0.18
CA ILE A 109 19.77 0.49 -0.25
C ILE A 109 18.36 0.76 -0.72
N GLU A 110 18.07 0.37 -1.97
CA GLU A 110 16.77 0.49 -2.59
C GLU A 110 16.27 -0.89 -2.99
N ILE A 111 15.07 -1.25 -2.55
CA ILE A 111 14.43 -2.52 -2.88
C ILE A 111 13.00 -2.22 -3.32
N TYR A 112 12.69 -2.59 -4.55
CA TYR A 112 11.36 -2.49 -5.14
C TYR A 112 10.80 -3.88 -5.39
N ARG A 113 9.49 -4.06 -5.32
CA ARG A 113 8.83 -5.35 -5.57
C ARG A 113 9.12 -5.90 -6.97
N ASN A 114 9.27 -5.01 -7.95
CA ASN A 114 9.54 -5.34 -9.35
C ASN A 114 9.96 -4.07 -10.11
N GLN A 115 10.20 -4.23 -11.40
CA GLN A 115 10.56 -3.13 -12.29
C GLN A 115 9.45 -2.07 -12.42
N GLU A 116 8.18 -2.47 -12.42
CA GLU A 116 7.02 -1.56 -12.53
C GLU A 116 6.95 -0.65 -11.30
N ALA A 117 7.18 -1.19 -10.11
CA ALA A 117 7.22 -0.42 -8.87
C ALA A 117 8.33 0.64 -8.90
N TYR A 118 9.49 0.29 -9.41
CA TYR A 118 10.57 1.26 -9.62
C TYR A 118 10.18 2.35 -10.61
N GLN A 119 9.58 2.01 -11.75
CA GLN A 119 9.14 2.99 -12.73
C GLN A 119 8.06 3.92 -12.16
N SER A 120 7.16 3.39 -11.33
CA SER A 120 6.15 4.18 -10.62
C SER A 120 6.80 5.16 -9.64
N HIS A 121 7.77 4.69 -8.83
CA HIS A 121 8.53 5.51 -7.90
C HIS A 121 9.15 6.74 -8.57
N LEU A 122 9.77 6.56 -9.73
CA LEU A 122 10.41 7.65 -10.48
C LEU A 122 9.46 8.77 -10.93
N GLN A 123 8.13 8.53 -10.88
CA GLN A 123 7.11 9.51 -11.27
C GLN A 123 6.43 10.18 -10.07
N THR A 124 6.75 9.75 -8.85
CA THR A 124 6.14 10.33 -7.65
C THR A 124 6.62 11.75 -7.38
N GLU A 125 5.73 12.57 -6.83
CA GLU A 125 6.02 13.97 -6.53
C GLU A 125 7.18 14.11 -5.53
N HIS A 126 7.21 13.28 -4.48
CA HIS A 126 8.27 13.33 -3.47
C HIS A 126 9.64 12.93 -4.04
N PHE A 127 9.70 11.91 -4.92
CA PHE A 127 10.94 11.56 -5.61
C PHE A 127 11.42 12.68 -6.54
N LEU A 128 10.52 13.25 -7.35
CA LEU A 128 10.88 14.34 -8.27
C LEU A 128 11.35 15.59 -7.52
N THR A 129 10.69 15.91 -6.41
CA THR A 129 11.11 17.01 -5.53
C THR A 129 12.52 16.76 -4.96
N TYR A 130 12.75 15.57 -4.41
CA TYR A 130 14.08 15.19 -3.93
C TYR A 130 15.13 15.26 -5.03
N LYS A 131 14.89 14.57 -6.15
CA LYS A 131 15.84 14.48 -7.26
C LYS A 131 16.23 15.88 -7.78
N ASN A 132 15.25 16.73 -8.04
CA ASN A 132 15.50 18.07 -8.58
C ASN A 132 16.13 19.00 -7.55
N GLY A 133 15.70 18.89 -6.28
CA GLY A 133 16.20 19.70 -5.19
C GLY A 133 17.65 19.37 -4.78
N THR A 134 18.09 18.13 -4.98
CA THR A 134 19.41 17.66 -4.53
C THR A 134 20.44 17.51 -5.63
N LEU A 135 20.08 17.68 -6.91
CA LEU A 135 20.97 17.44 -8.04
C LEU A 135 22.29 18.23 -7.94
N HIS A 136 22.25 19.47 -7.50
CA HIS A 136 23.42 20.34 -7.34
C HIS A 136 24.29 20.01 -6.11
N MET A 137 23.77 19.19 -5.19
CA MET A 137 24.44 18.79 -3.96
C MET A 137 25.33 17.55 -4.18
N VAL A 138 25.03 16.78 -5.24
CA VAL A 138 25.69 15.51 -5.54
C VAL A 138 26.91 15.72 -6.42
N LYS A 139 28.06 15.29 -5.94
CA LYS A 139 29.33 15.31 -6.66
C LYS A 139 29.46 14.11 -7.59
N SER A 140 29.01 12.93 -7.13
CA SER A 140 28.97 11.71 -7.93
C SER A 140 27.83 10.79 -7.47
N LEU A 141 27.28 10.06 -8.43
CA LEU A 141 26.25 9.04 -8.20
C LEU A 141 26.57 7.83 -9.08
N ASP A 142 26.66 6.66 -8.47
CA ASP A 142 26.73 5.36 -9.13
C ASP A 142 25.60 4.49 -8.63
N LEU A 143 24.76 3.98 -9.55
CA LEU A 143 23.62 3.11 -9.25
C LEU A 143 23.99 1.68 -9.63
N GLN A 144 24.31 0.87 -8.63
CA GLN A 144 24.70 -0.51 -8.79
C GLN A 144 23.49 -1.42 -8.69
N GLU A 145 23.21 -2.20 -9.73
CA GLU A 145 22.19 -3.25 -9.67
C GLU A 145 22.70 -4.44 -8.88
N MET A 146 21.87 -4.91 -7.96
CA MET A 146 22.21 -6.01 -7.06
C MET A 146 21.23 -7.18 -7.26
N ARG A 147 21.70 -8.39 -7.05
CA ARG A 147 20.88 -9.59 -7.06
C ARG A 147 20.96 -10.27 -5.69
N PRO A 148 19.82 -10.60 -5.07
CA PRO A 148 19.84 -11.30 -3.80
C PRO A 148 20.40 -12.71 -3.99
N MET A 149 21.31 -13.13 -3.13
CA MET A 149 21.84 -14.50 -3.13
C MET A 149 20.92 -15.49 -2.40
N HIS A 150 20.14 -14.97 -1.45
CA HIS A 150 19.21 -15.76 -0.63
C HIS A 150 17.91 -14.96 -0.40
N PRO A 151 17.03 -14.89 -1.41
CA PRO A 151 15.82 -14.07 -1.33
C PRO A 151 14.84 -14.52 -0.23
N GLU A 152 14.85 -15.80 0.14
CA GLU A 152 14.01 -16.37 1.20
C GLU A 152 14.34 -15.80 2.59
N ALA A 153 15.52 -15.21 2.78
CA ALA A 153 15.90 -14.58 4.04
C ALA A 153 15.19 -13.23 4.28
N MET A 154 14.66 -12.60 3.23
CA MET A 154 14.08 -11.26 3.32
C MET A 154 12.96 -11.14 4.38
N PRO A 155 11.93 -12.02 4.41
CA PRO A 155 10.90 -11.98 5.45
C PRO A 155 11.49 -12.18 6.86
N LEU A 156 12.53 -13.01 6.99
CA LEU A 156 13.17 -13.27 8.28
C LEU A 156 13.93 -12.05 8.82
N ILE A 157 14.52 -11.25 7.93
CA ILE A 157 15.21 -10.01 8.31
C ILE A 157 14.21 -9.04 8.93
N PHE A 158 13.08 -8.80 8.28
CA PHE A 158 12.07 -7.87 8.78
C PHE A 158 11.38 -8.36 10.06
N ASN A 159 11.10 -9.65 10.16
CA ASN A 159 10.47 -10.22 11.35
C ASN A 159 11.33 -10.03 12.61
N LYS A 160 12.65 -9.97 12.50
CA LYS A 160 13.54 -9.76 13.66
C LYS A 160 13.42 -8.37 14.28
N PHE A 161 12.95 -7.38 13.56
CA PHE A 161 12.70 -6.04 14.11
C PHE A 161 11.43 -5.98 14.97
N PHE A 162 10.51 -6.93 14.81
CA PHE A 162 9.21 -6.95 15.48
C PHE A 162 9.06 -8.13 16.45
N ALA A 163 10.07 -9.04 16.51
CA ALA A 163 10.11 -10.09 17.49
C ALA A 163 10.57 -9.50 18.84
N GLU A 164 9.66 -9.50 19.83
CA GLU A 164 9.98 -9.28 21.24
C GLU A 164 10.65 -10.53 21.86
#